data_5b21d05f1bf714fc2a3231db3c21f1ab
#
_entry.id   5b21d05f1bf714fc2a3231db3c21f1ab
#
_cell.length_a   1.000
_cell.length_b   1.000
_cell.length_c   1.000
_cell.angle_alpha   90.00
_cell.angle_beta   90.00
_cell.angle_gamma   90.00
#
_symmetry.space_group_name_H-M   'P 1'
#
loop_
_entity.id
_entity.type
_entity.pdbx_description
1 polymer ?
#
loop_
_entity_poly.entity_id
_entity_poly.type
_entity_poly.pdbx_seq_one_letter_code
_entity_poly.pdbx_strand_id
1 'polypeptide(L)'
;ILESIPGFAADTDGAADTMKYAFGVQKIGSLNSRYKVYKNPYMTENTILMGFRGNQFLECGAVYAPYVPLIMTPLVYDPQTFTPRKGIMTRYAKKMIRPEYYGKIYVANLEVAQAS
;
A
#
# COMPACT_ATOMS: atom_id res chain seq x y z
N ILE A 1 -6.61 16.43 1.09
CA ILE A 1 -7.26 17.03 -0.09
C ILE A 1 -8.34 16.14 -0.66
N LEU A 2 -8.10 14.87 -0.88
CA LEU A 2 -9.12 13.96 -1.44
C LEU A 2 -10.36 13.85 -0.53
N GLU A 3 -10.17 13.95 0.77
CA GLU A 3 -11.27 13.91 1.74
C GLU A 3 -12.16 15.16 1.70
N SER A 4 -11.65 16.28 1.20
CA SER A 4 -12.38 17.54 1.09
C SER A 4 -13.15 17.71 -0.23
N ILE A 5 -12.98 16.80 -1.18
CA ILE A 5 -13.66 16.85 -2.48
C ILE A 5 -15.13 16.44 -2.32
N PRO A 6 -16.09 17.18 -2.91
CA PRO A 6 -17.48 16.73 -2.96
C PRO A 6 -17.58 15.36 -3.66
N GLY A 7 -18.34 14.46 -3.08
CA GLY A 7 -18.45 13.09 -3.58
C GLY A 7 -17.57 12.07 -2.87
N PHE A 8 -16.70 12.50 -1.96
CA PHE A 8 -15.97 11.58 -1.09
C PHE A 8 -16.93 11.00 -0.04
N ALA A 9 -16.96 9.67 0.03
CA ALA A 9 -17.70 8.94 1.05
C ALA A 9 -16.71 8.21 1.96
N ALA A 10 -16.68 8.57 3.22
CA ALA A 10 -15.86 7.87 4.20
C ALA A 10 -16.39 6.46 4.44
N ASP A 11 -15.49 5.53 4.68
CA ASP A 11 -15.83 4.15 4.99
C ASP A 11 -16.29 4.08 6.46
N THR A 12 -17.60 3.92 6.66
CA THR A 12 -18.25 3.93 7.98
C THR A 12 -18.57 2.54 8.50
N ASP A 13 -18.24 1.48 7.75
CA ASP A 13 -18.44 0.12 8.22
C ASP A 13 -17.69 -0.13 9.52
N GLY A 14 -18.27 -0.92 10.41
CA GLY A 14 -17.80 -1.15 11.79
C GLY A 14 -16.35 -1.56 11.98
N ALA A 15 -15.63 -1.77 10.88
CA ALA A 15 -14.19 -1.87 10.85
C ALA A 15 -13.48 -0.52 11.09
N ALA A 16 -14.22 0.60 11.09
CA ALA A 16 -13.64 1.92 11.30
C ALA A 16 -12.93 2.07 12.64
N ASP A 17 -13.45 1.42 13.67
CA ASP A 17 -12.82 1.44 14.99
C ASP A 17 -11.53 0.63 15.04
N THR A 18 -11.45 -0.47 14.31
CA THR A 18 -10.21 -1.25 14.18
C THR A 18 -9.18 -0.56 13.30
N MET A 19 -9.63 0.17 12.27
CA MET A 19 -8.73 0.94 11.40
C MET A 19 -8.10 2.14 12.09
N LYS A 20 -8.71 2.66 13.12
CA LYS A 20 -8.21 3.80 13.89
C LYS A 20 -6.82 3.53 14.50
N TYR A 21 -6.52 2.29 14.78
CA TYR A 21 -5.25 1.86 15.36
C TYR A 21 -4.39 1.05 14.40
N ALA A 22 -4.79 0.93 13.14
CA ALA A 22 -4.02 0.19 12.15
C ALA A 22 -2.83 1.01 11.65
N PHE A 23 -1.70 0.35 11.45
CA PHE A 23 -0.49 0.94 10.91
C PHE A 23 -0.34 0.57 9.42
N GLY A 24 0.31 1.46 8.66
CA GLY A 24 0.59 1.23 7.25
C GLY A 24 -0.51 1.75 6.32
N VAL A 25 -0.74 1.04 5.23
CA VAL A 25 -1.69 1.44 4.19
C VAL A 25 -3.11 1.13 4.64
N GLN A 26 -3.97 2.13 4.66
CA GLN A 26 -5.36 2.00 5.11
C GLN A 26 -6.32 2.48 4.03
N LYS A 27 -7.43 1.77 3.87
CA LYS A 27 -8.53 2.24 3.04
C LYS A 27 -9.37 3.23 3.86
N ILE A 28 -9.51 4.45 3.37
CA ILE A 28 -10.25 5.50 4.09
C ILE A 28 -11.64 5.78 3.51
N GLY A 29 -11.91 5.39 2.28
CA GLY A 29 -13.21 5.61 1.69
C GLY A 29 -13.23 5.42 0.19
N SER A 30 -14.27 5.97 -0.43
CA SER A 30 -14.44 5.95 -1.89
C SER A 30 -14.77 7.33 -2.41
N LEU A 31 -14.33 7.62 -3.63
CA LEU A 31 -14.60 8.87 -4.33
C LEU A 31 -15.58 8.61 -5.47
N ASN A 32 -16.73 9.27 -5.47
CA ASN A 32 -17.81 9.13 -6.45
C ASN A 32 -18.24 7.67 -6.71
N SER A 33 -18.11 6.79 -5.72
CA SER A 33 -18.38 5.35 -5.84
C SER A 33 -17.58 4.64 -6.96
N ARG A 34 -16.59 5.29 -7.54
CA ARG A 34 -15.76 4.77 -8.63
C ARG A 34 -14.36 4.38 -8.16
N TYR A 35 -13.80 5.18 -7.26
CA TYR A 35 -12.41 5.05 -6.82
C TYR A 35 -12.36 4.67 -5.36
N LYS A 36 -11.54 3.68 -5.05
CA LYS A 36 -11.20 3.33 -3.67
C LYS A 36 -10.01 4.16 -3.26
N VAL A 37 -10.11 4.88 -2.16
CA VAL A 37 -9.06 5.76 -1.66
C VAL A 37 -8.32 5.09 -0.51
N TYR A 38 -6.99 5.03 -0.64
CA TYR A 38 -6.10 4.49 0.37
C TYR A 38 -5.15 5.56 0.87
N LYS A 39 -4.91 5.56 2.16
CA LYS A 39 -3.92 6.45 2.79
C LYS A 39 -2.66 5.66 3.10
N ASN A 40 -1.53 6.14 2.60
CA ASN A 40 -0.24 5.52 2.80
C ASN A 40 0.74 6.55 3.40
N PRO A 41 1.18 6.38 4.66
CA PRO A 41 2.11 7.32 5.28
C PRO A 41 3.54 7.23 4.72
N TYR A 42 3.85 6.16 3.98
CA TYR A 42 5.20 5.94 3.43
C TYR A 42 5.39 6.52 2.03
N MET A 43 4.37 7.16 1.47
CA MET A 43 4.47 7.79 0.17
C MET A 43 5.23 9.12 0.23
N THR A 44 5.79 9.50 -0.92
CA THR A 44 6.35 10.84 -1.11
C THR A 44 5.27 11.90 -0.92
N GLU A 45 5.62 13.00 -0.26
CA GLU A 45 4.70 14.11 -0.03
C GLU A 45 4.19 14.72 -1.34
N ASN A 46 2.99 15.25 -1.31
CA ASN A 46 2.34 15.93 -2.44
C ASN A 46 2.17 15.04 -3.69
N THR A 47 2.09 13.74 -3.49
CA THR A 47 1.96 12.79 -4.60
C THR A 47 0.72 11.94 -4.42
N ILE A 48 -0.06 11.79 -5.48
CA ILE A 48 -1.19 10.87 -5.56
C ILE A 48 -0.89 9.83 -6.63
N LEU A 49 -0.95 8.57 -6.26
CA LEU A 49 -0.79 7.46 -7.18
C LEU A 49 -2.17 6.89 -7.50
N MET A 50 -2.50 6.85 -8.79
CA MET A 50 -3.73 6.29 -9.31
C MET A 50 -3.43 5.03 -10.08
N GLY A 51 -4.17 3.96 -9.82
CA GLY A 51 -3.98 2.70 -10.50
C GLY A 51 -5.29 2.04 -10.86
N PHE A 52 -5.28 1.26 -11.92
CA PHE A 52 -6.38 0.42 -12.35
C PHE A 52 -6.03 -1.05 -12.16
N ARG A 53 -6.97 -1.80 -11.63
CA ARG A 53 -6.88 -3.25 -11.52
C ARG A 53 -8.15 -3.88 -12.08
N GLY A 54 -8.01 -4.72 -13.09
CA GLY A 54 -9.11 -5.51 -13.63
C GLY A 54 -9.41 -6.75 -12.79
N ASN A 55 -10.47 -7.45 -13.16
CA ASN A 55 -10.90 -8.67 -12.49
C ASN A 55 -10.15 -9.91 -12.98
N GLN A 56 -9.49 -9.82 -14.13
CA GLN A 56 -8.77 -10.94 -14.74
C GLN A 56 -7.26 -10.75 -14.63
N PHE A 57 -6.54 -11.86 -14.64
CA PHE A 57 -5.08 -11.84 -14.62
C PHE A 57 -4.46 -11.02 -15.75
N LEU A 58 -5.06 -11.06 -16.94
CA LEU A 58 -4.58 -10.32 -18.10
C LEU A 58 -4.79 -8.80 -18.02
N GLU A 59 -5.63 -8.34 -17.11
CA GLU A 59 -5.95 -6.93 -16.88
C GLU A 59 -5.15 -6.33 -15.72
N CYS A 60 -3.98 -6.87 -15.44
CA CYS A 60 -3.12 -6.39 -14.36
C CYS A 60 -2.01 -5.50 -14.90
N GLY A 61 -1.79 -4.36 -14.26
CA GLY A 61 -0.68 -3.46 -14.59
C GLY A 61 0.64 -3.89 -13.99
N ALA A 62 0.62 -4.43 -12.79
CA ALA A 62 1.81 -4.94 -12.11
C ALA A 62 1.51 -6.30 -11.47
N VAL A 63 2.53 -7.13 -11.37
CA VAL A 63 2.41 -8.46 -10.79
C VAL A 63 3.43 -8.62 -9.66
N TYR A 64 2.95 -9.12 -8.54
CA TYR A 64 3.76 -9.58 -7.43
C TYR A 64 3.59 -11.09 -7.31
N ALA A 65 4.68 -11.82 -7.51
CA ALA A 65 4.67 -13.27 -7.53
C ALA A 65 5.61 -13.83 -6.45
N PRO A 66 5.10 -14.14 -5.26
CA PRO A 66 5.90 -14.82 -4.24
C PRO A 66 5.98 -16.30 -4.58
N TYR A 67 7.19 -16.82 -4.79
CA TYR A 67 7.41 -18.23 -5.09
C TYR A 67 8.01 -19.02 -3.91
N VAL A 68 8.58 -18.32 -2.93
CA VAL A 68 8.98 -18.91 -1.65
C VAL A 68 8.23 -18.17 -0.55
N PRO A 69 7.38 -18.86 0.23
CA PRO A 69 6.67 -18.25 1.33
C PRO A 69 7.64 -17.82 2.43
N LEU A 70 7.13 -17.09 3.40
CA LEU A 70 7.92 -16.70 4.56
C LEU A 70 8.34 -17.94 5.34
N ILE A 71 9.65 -18.24 5.31
CA ILE A 71 10.23 -19.39 5.97
C ILE A 71 11.14 -18.92 7.10
N MET A 72 10.99 -19.56 8.25
CA MET A 72 11.81 -19.29 9.42
C MET A 72 12.82 -20.42 9.58
N THR A 73 14.11 -20.08 9.72
CA THR A 73 15.14 -21.09 9.98
C THR A 73 15.07 -21.59 11.41
N PRO A 74 15.46 -22.83 11.68
CA PRO A 74 15.59 -23.30 13.05
C PRO A 74 16.65 -22.50 13.80
N LEU A 75 16.64 -22.59 15.11
CA LEU A 75 17.63 -21.96 15.94
C LEU A 75 18.99 -22.65 15.71
N VAL A 76 19.99 -21.89 15.30
CA VAL A 76 21.35 -22.38 15.05
C VAL A 76 22.32 -21.58 15.94
N TYR A 77 23.24 -22.32 16.57
CA TYR A 77 24.29 -21.70 17.35
C TYR A 77 25.54 -21.53 16.51
N ASP A 78 26.15 -20.36 16.59
CA ASP A 78 27.43 -20.10 15.95
C ASP A 78 28.53 -20.94 16.63
N PRO A 79 29.28 -21.77 15.88
CA PRO A 79 30.31 -22.61 16.50
C PRO A 79 31.47 -21.85 17.07
N GLN A 80 31.72 -20.61 16.66
CA GLN A 80 32.83 -19.80 17.17
C GLN A 80 32.46 -18.99 18.41
N THR A 81 31.26 -18.43 18.48
CA THR A 81 30.84 -17.51 19.55
C THR A 81 29.71 -18.06 20.41
N PHE A 82 29.13 -19.22 20.06
CA PHE A 82 27.95 -19.82 20.70
C PHE A 82 26.73 -18.91 20.76
N THR A 83 26.68 -17.91 19.86
CA THR A 83 25.57 -16.96 19.78
C THR A 83 24.39 -17.62 19.06
N PRO A 84 23.16 -17.58 19.62
CA PRO A 84 21.99 -18.10 18.93
C PRO A 84 21.62 -17.20 17.74
N ARG A 85 21.36 -17.82 16.61
CA ARG A 85 20.95 -17.14 15.38
C ARG A 85 19.67 -17.75 14.82
N LYS A 86 18.77 -16.90 14.39
CA LYS A 86 17.53 -17.30 13.74
C LYS A 86 17.27 -16.35 12.58
N GLY A 87 16.94 -16.91 11.42
CA GLY A 87 16.72 -16.13 10.21
C GLY A 87 15.30 -16.29 9.66
N ILE A 88 14.84 -15.27 8.99
CA ILE A 88 13.58 -15.28 8.25
C ILE A 88 13.91 -15.02 6.79
N MET A 89 13.35 -15.83 5.90
CA MET A 89 13.63 -15.76 4.48
C MET A 89 12.35 -15.80 3.67
N THR A 90 12.30 -14.99 2.62
CA THR A 90 11.26 -15.07 1.59
C THR A 90 11.89 -14.75 0.23
N ARG A 91 11.28 -15.27 -0.83
CA ARG A 91 11.67 -14.93 -2.20
C ARG A 91 10.43 -14.58 -3.00
N TYR A 92 10.52 -13.50 -3.75
CA TYR A 92 9.44 -13.02 -4.59
C TYR A 92 9.98 -12.37 -5.86
N ALA A 93 9.14 -12.30 -6.86
CA ALA A 93 9.39 -11.53 -8.07
C ALA A 93 8.31 -10.47 -8.22
N LYS A 94 8.67 -9.33 -8.78
CA LYS A 94 7.74 -8.26 -9.10
C LYS A 94 8.07 -7.70 -10.48
N LYS A 95 7.04 -7.41 -11.25
CA LYS A 95 7.22 -6.81 -12.59
C LYS A 95 6.04 -5.92 -12.92
N MET A 96 6.33 -4.79 -13.54
CA MET A 96 5.33 -3.94 -14.17
C MET A 96 5.13 -4.37 -15.61
N ILE A 97 3.92 -4.83 -15.95
CA ILE A 97 3.59 -5.34 -17.27
C ILE A 97 3.02 -4.23 -18.13
N ARG A 98 2.09 -3.44 -17.59
CA ARG A 98 1.41 -2.36 -18.30
C ARG A 98 1.46 -1.07 -17.48
N PRO A 99 2.46 -0.23 -17.71
CA PRO A 99 2.58 1.05 -16.98
C PRO A 99 1.45 2.03 -17.32
N GLU A 100 0.74 1.85 -18.44
CA GLU A 100 -0.40 2.70 -18.82
C GLU A 100 -1.56 2.66 -17.81
N TYR A 101 -1.65 1.61 -17.00
CA TYR A 101 -2.69 1.48 -15.98
C TYR A 101 -2.43 2.32 -14.73
N TYR A 102 -1.26 2.95 -14.64
CA TYR A 102 -0.88 3.75 -13.49
C TYR A 102 -0.63 5.20 -13.89
N GLY A 103 -1.10 6.10 -13.06
CA GLY A 103 -0.87 7.53 -13.20
C GLY A 103 -0.35 8.12 -11.90
N LYS A 104 0.45 9.16 -12.00
CA LYS A 104 1.00 9.88 -10.88
C LYS A 104 0.61 11.34 -10.98
N ILE A 105 0.05 11.87 -9.92
CA ILE A 105 -0.41 13.25 -9.84
C ILE A 105 0.39 13.96 -8.77
N TYR A 106 0.96 15.11 -9.12
CA TYR A 106 1.61 15.98 -8.17
C TYR A 106 0.68 17.12 -7.79
N VAL A 107 0.53 17.35 -6.50
CA VAL A 107 -0.27 18.45 -5.98
C VAL A 107 0.66 19.49 -5.38
N ALA A 108 0.67 20.67 -5.97
CA ALA A 108 1.49 21.77 -5.51
C ALA A 108 0.70 22.68 -4.53
N ASN A 109 1.41 23.40 -3.69
CA ASN A 109 0.86 24.44 -2.78
C ASN A 109 -0.15 23.91 -1.75
N LEU A 110 0.05 22.67 -1.28
CA LEU A 110 -0.79 22.07 -0.24
C LEU A 110 -0.76 22.84 1.08
N GLU A 111 0.38 23.40 1.43
CA GLU A 111 0.54 24.19 2.66
C GLU A 111 -0.34 25.43 2.67
N VAL A 112 -0.47 26.08 1.53
CA VAL A 112 -1.34 27.27 1.38
C VAL A 112 -2.81 26.88 1.52
N ALA A 113 -3.20 25.72 1.02
CA ALA A 113 -4.56 25.22 1.15
C ALA A 113 -4.93 24.82 2.59
N GLN A 114 -3.95 24.42 3.38
CA GLN A 114 -4.16 24.09 4.80
C GLN A 114 -4.16 25.35 5.69
N ALA A 115 -3.50 26.39 5.29
CA ALA A 115 -3.43 27.66 6.04
C ALA A 115 -4.68 28.54 5.87
N SER A 116 -5.53 28.25 4.92
CA SER A 116 -6.82 28.92 4.70
C SER A 116 -7.98 28.10 5.29
#